data_fdb8711acf873f0c21d65d6b0eea9031
#
_entry.id   fdb8711acf873f0c21d65d6b0eea9031
#
_cell.length_a   1.000
_cell.length_b   1.000
_cell.length_c   1.000
_cell.angle_alpha   90.00
_cell.angle_beta   90.00
_cell.angle_gamma   90.00
#
_symmetry.space_group_name_H-M   'P 1'
#
loop_
_entity.id
_entity.type
_entity.pdbx_description
1 polymer ?
#
loop_
_entity_poly.entity_id
_entity_poly.type
_entity_poly.pdbx_seq_one_letter_code
_entity_poly.pdbx_strand_id
1 'polypeptide(L)'
;MGKQKKFIVAVLVVGVLVGLATHMFKLQATVQALKKENEQLIDENTSLSVDLEMAKQEAQLIDSKPSTQPKQPKFAYLTFDDGPSSNTEQILNILKEYDAKATFFVIGSETEYSKHLYKRIIEEGHAIGLHSYSHVYSDIYKSEDAFMESMYQLRNLVEDTTGVRPDILRFPGGSNTTFTTRYGGAELASSLTKRIHREGMQYFDWNVCGQDATRPLVSTPVIVDAVLRGARGRNQAIVLLHDAPAKKTTVEALPAIIEGLKAQGYTFEVLKRDTQPAHFRLP
;
A
#
# COMPACT_ATOMS: atom_id res chain seq x y z
N MET A 1 78.53 20.01 -1.36
CA MET A 1 77.15 19.58 -0.92
C MET A 1 75.96 20.24 -1.69
N GLY A 2 76.14 21.35 -2.43
CA GLY A 2 75.04 22.07 -3.08
C GLY A 2 74.51 21.46 -4.39
N LYS A 3 75.37 20.88 -5.24
CA LYS A 3 74.94 20.37 -6.59
C LYS A 3 74.12 19.05 -6.51
N GLN A 4 74.49 18.13 -5.64
CA GLN A 4 73.77 16.87 -5.45
C GLN A 4 72.33 17.07 -4.88
N LYS A 5 72.16 17.99 -3.92
CA LYS A 5 70.79 18.29 -3.39
C LYS A 5 69.89 18.91 -4.46
N LYS A 6 70.44 19.80 -5.32
CA LYS A 6 69.65 20.36 -6.42
C LYS A 6 69.23 19.32 -7.46
N PHE A 7 70.13 18.34 -7.75
CA PHE A 7 69.79 17.25 -8.68
C PHE A 7 68.65 16.31 -8.13
N ILE A 8 68.73 15.95 -6.84
CA ILE A 8 67.71 15.12 -6.21
C ILE A 8 66.32 15.83 -6.19
N VAL A 9 66.31 17.13 -5.88
CA VAL A 9 65.07 17.92 -5.92
C VAL A 9 64.49 18.01 -7.34
N ALA A 10 65.35 18.21 -8.36
CA ALA A 10 64.90 18.24 -9.75
C ALA A 10 64.28 16.90 -10.21
N VAL A 11 64.85 15.75 -9.82
CA VAL A 11 64.32 14.42 -10.16
C VAL A 11 63.00 14.18 -9.47
N LEU A 12 62.83 14.56 -8.19
CA LEU A 12 61.58 14.45 -7.47
C LEU A 12 60.47 15.31 -8.07
N VAL A 13 60.80 16.55 -8.47
CA VAL A 13 59.83 17.46 -9.13
C VAL A 13 59.38 16.89 -10.49
N VAL A 14 60.31 16.38 -11.29
CA VAL A 14 59.95 15.72 -12.56
C VAL A 14 59.07 14.47 -12.33
N GLY A 15 59.39 13.64 -11.34
CA GLY A 15 58.57 12.50 -11.01
C GLY A 15 57.13 12.87 -10.58
N VAL A 16 56.96 13.93 -9.80
CA VAL A 16 55.65 14.45 -9.41
C VAL A 16 54.87 15.00 -10.63
N LEU A 17 55.55 15.74 -11.51
CA LEU A 17 54.94 16.29 -12.72
C LEU A 17 54.47 15.17 -13.69
N VAL A 18 55.30 14.14 -13.87
CA VAL A 18 54.90 12.96 -14.68
C VAL A 18 53.74 12.23 -14.05
N GLY A 19 53.70 12.05 -12.71
CA GLY A 19 52.60 11.46 -11.98
C GLY A 19 51.29 12.25 -12.13
N LEU A 20 51.36 13.57 -12.04
CA LEU A 20 50.23 14.46 -12.26
C LEU A 20 49.73 14.41 -13.72
N ALA A 21 50.64 14.42 -14.70
CA ALA A 21 50.28 14.34 -16.11
C ALA A 21 49.56 12.99 -16.44
N THR A 22 50.07 11.89 -15.91
CA THR A 22 49.41 10.56 -16.09
C THR A 22 48.05 10.48 -15.40
N HIS A 23 47.90 11.10 -14.24
CA HIS A 23 46.63 11.18 -13.53
C HIS A 23 45.62 12.04 -14.30
N MET A 24 46.03 13.20 -14.79
CA MET A 24 45.22 14.08 -15.64
C MET A 24 44.74 13.37 -16.91
N PHE A 25 45.62 12.61 -17.56
CA PHE A 25 45.25 11.84 -18.77
C PHE A 25 44.20 10.76 -18.47
N LYS A 26 44.38 10.03 -17.37
CA LYS A 26 43.36 9.05 -16.91
C LYS A 26 42.03 9.73 -16.61
N LEU A 27 42.04 10.86 -15.93
CA LEU A 27 40.83 11.61 -15.60
C LEU A 27 40.11 12.10 -16.86
N GLN A 28 40.84 12.60 -17.85
CA GLN A 28 40.29 13.00 -19.15
C GLN A 28 39.62 11.80 -19.88
N ALA A 29 40.27 10.65 -19.90
CA ALA A 29 39.70 9.44 -20.50
C ALA A 29 38.40 9.01 -19.80
N THR A 30 38.36 9.06 -18.46
CA THR A 30 37.15 8.77 -17.68
C THR A 30 36.03 9.76 -17.98
N VAL A 31 36.33 11.06 -18.06
CA VAL A 31 35.34 12.08 -18.41
C VAL A 31 34.77 11.87 -19.81
N GLN A 32 35.61 11.49 -20.79
CA GLN A 32 35.13 11.19 -22.15
C GLN A 32 34.23 9.92 -22.18
N ALA A 33 34.60 8.88 -21.43
CA ALA A 33 33.77 7.67 -21.31
C ALA A 33 32.39 7.98 -20.69
N LEU A 34 32.35 8.75 -19.59
CA LEU A 34 31.10 9.17 -18.95
C LEU A 34 30.24 10.07 -19.85
N LYS A 35 30.86 10.94 -20.65
CA LYS A 35 30.09 11.74 -21.63
C LYS A 35 29.42 10.86 -22.67
N LYS A 36 30.14 9.88 -23.21
CA LYS A 36 29.59 8.94 -24.19
C LYS A 36 28.44 8.09 -23.59
N GLU A 37 28.61 7.61 -22.38
CA GLU A 37 27.58 6.86 -21.67
C GLU A 37 26.33 7.74 -21.42
N ASN A 38 26.52 9.00 -21.04
CA ASN A 38 25.41 9.93 -20.83
C ASN A 38 24.68 10.25 -22.16
N GLU A 39 25.37 10.38 -23.26
CA GLU A 39 24.77 10.56 -24.59
C GLU A 39 23.92 9.32 -24.97
N GLN A 40 24.42 8.11 -24.73
CA GLN A 40 23.67 6.87 -24.96
C GLN A 40 22.40 6.79 -24.11
N LEU A 41 22.48 7.16 -22.82
CA LEU A 41 21.32 7.19 -21.92
C LEU A 41 20.28 8.24 -22.33
N ILE A 42 20.72 9.38 -22.87
CA ILE A 42 19.80 10.40 -23.42
C ILE A 42 19.05 9.87 -24.64
N ASP A 43 19.75 9.20 -25.56
CA ASP A 43 19.14 8.60 -26.75
C ASP A 43 18.16 7.50 -26.39
N GLU A 44 18.51 6.63 -25.43
CA GLU A 44 17.63 5.57 -24.93
C GLU A 44 16.38 6.14 -24.25
N ASN A 45 16.54 7.15 -23.39
CA ASN A 45 15.40 7.85 -22.76
C ASN A 45 14.50 8.53 -23.80
N THR A 46 15.07 9.09 -24.86
CA THR A 46 14.32 9.71 -25.94
C THR A 46 13.51 8.67 -26.71
N SER A 47 14.10 7.51 -27.02
CA SER A 47 13.40 6.39 -27.66
C SER A 47 12.26 5.87 -26.79
N LEU A 48 12.52 5.62 -25.49
CA LEU A 48 11.51 5.18 -24.53
C LEU A 48 10.34 6.17 -24.37
N SER A 49 10.62 7.48 -24.48
CA SER A 49 9.58 8.50 -24.42
C SER A 49 8.66 8.47 -25.65
N VAL A 50 9.23 8.23 -26.83
CA VAL A 50 8.46 8.07 -28.08
C VAL A 50 7.61 6.80 -28.04
N ASP A 51 8.17 5.67 -27.59
CA ASP A 51 7.44 4.41 -27.44
C ASP A 51 6.29 4.54 -26.44
N LEU A 52 6.49 5.28 -25.34
CA LEU A 52 5.45 5.58 -24.36
C LEU A 52 4.31 6.42 -24.95
N GLU A 53 4.61 7.44 -25.77
CA GLU A 53 3.59 8.24 -26.44
C GLU A 53 2.83 7.44 -27.51
N MET A 54 3.51 6.58 -28.25
CA MET A 54 2.83 5.66 -29.18
C MET A 54 1.93 4.68 -28.46
N ALA A 55 2.39 4.08 -27.35
CA ALA A 55 1.57 3.20 -26.54
C ALA A 55 0.35 3.91 -25.93
N LYS A 56 0.48 5.18 -25.53
CA LYS A 56 -0.65 6.00 -25.07
C LYS A 56 -1.65 6.27 -26.19
N GLN A 57 -1.18 6.55 -27.41
CA GLN A 57 -2.06 6.77 -28.56
C GLN A 57 -2.80 5.49 -28.96
N GLU A 58 -2.11 4.33 -28.96
CA GLU A 58 -2.77 3.04 -29.18
C GLU A 58 -3.81 2.73 -28.12
N ALA A 59 -3.50 2.98 -26.84
CA ALA A 59 -4.44 2.79 -25.74
C ALA A 59 -5.68 3.71 -25.88
N GLN A 60 -5.51 4.95 -26.33
CA GLN A 60 -6.62 5.87 -26.62
C GLN A 60 -7.46 5.41 -27.82
N LEU A 61 -6.85 4.83 -28.86
CA LEU A 61 -7.55 4.26 -30.01
C LEU A 61 -8.35 3.01 -29.65
N ILE A 62 -7.86 2.19 -28.73
CA ILE A 62 -8.57 1.01 -28.22
C ILE A 62 -9.76 1.44 -27.35
N ASP A 63 -9.61 2.48 -26.53
CA ASP A 63 -10.66 3.00 -25.66
C ASP A 63 -11.75 3.78 -26.45
N SER A 64 -11.42 4.26 -27.66
CA SER A 64 -12.35 4.98 -28.54
C SER A 64 -13.22 4.04 -29.42
N LYS A 65 -12.95 2.75 -29.48
CA LYS A 65 -13.86 1.78 -30.11
C LYS A 65 -15.08 1.58 -29.20
N PRO A 66 -16.30 1.90 -29.65
CA PRO A 66 -17.50 1.66 -28.83
C PRO A 66 -17.59 0.15 -28.58
N SER A 67 -17.30 -0.24 -27.33
CA SER A 67 -17.59 -1.60 -26.86
C SER A 67 -19.10 -1.77 -26.88
N THR A 68 -19.62 -2.61 -27.74
CA THR A 68 -21.04 -2.98 -27.83
C THR A 68 -21.49 -3.89 -26.67
N GLN A 69 -20.59 -4.22 -25.75
CA GLN A 69 -20.95 -4.91 -24.50
C GLN A 69 -21.32 -3.88 -23.43
N PRO A 70 -22.41 -4.08 -22.68
CA PRO A 70 -22.72 -3.22 -21.54
C PRO A 70 -21.53 -3.21 -20.58
N LYS A 71 -20.97 -2.02 -20.32
CA LYS A 71 -19.86 -1.85 -19.40
C LYS A 71 -20.29 -2.47 -18.05
N GLN A 72 -19.62 -3.53 -17.61
CA GLN A 72 -19.88 -4.10 -16.29
C GLN A 72 -19.64 -3.02 -15.22
N PRO A 73 -20.51 -2.95 -14.20
CA PRO A 73 -20.33 -1.99 -13.12
C PRO A 73 -18.96 -2.22 -12.43
N LYS A 74 -18.27 -1.13 -12.12
CA LYS A 74 -17.00 -1.17 -11.41
C LYS A 74 -17.21 -0.76 -9.96
N PHE A 75 -16.75 -1.59 -9.03
CA PHE A 75 -16.84 -1.32 -7.60
C PHE A 75 -15.48 -1.13 -6.96
N ALA A 76 -15.32 -0.04 -6.23
CA ALA A 76 -14.17 0.21 -5.37
C ALA A 76 -14.59 0.05 -3.91
N TYR A 77 -13.91 -0.82 -3.20
CA TYR A 77 -14.02 -1.02 -1.77
C TYR A 77 -12.80 -0.38 -1.12
N LEU A 78 -12.94 0.86 -0.66
CA LEU A 78 -11.91 1.50 0.14
C LEU A 78 -11.88 0.81 1.50
N THR A 79 -10.72 0.33 1.91
CA THR A 79 -10.57 -0.33 3.20
C THR A 79 -9.44 0.28 4.00
N PHE A 80 -9.67 0.49 5.31
CA PHE A 80 -8.73 1.10 6.23
C PHE A 80 -8.46 0.15 7.38
N ASP A 81 -7.20 -0.16 7.65
CA ASP A 81 -6.76 -1.05 8.72
C ASP A 81 -6.15 -0.25 9.88
N ASP A 82 -6.15 -0.84 11.09
CA ASP A 82 -5.47 -0.38 12.31
C ASP A 82 -6.13 0.79 13.06
N GLY A 83 -7.26 1.28 12.62
CA GLY A 83 -8.06 2.26 13.38
C GLY A 83 -8.84 1.61 14.56
N PRO A 84 -9.57 2.41 15.35
CA PRO A 84 -9.83 3.84 15.15
C PRO A 84 -8.74 4.77 15.71
N SER A 85 -8.57 5.91 15.05
CA SER A 85 -7.67 6.97 15.46
C SER A 85 -8.20 8.36 15.06
N SER A 86 -7.44 9.41 15.32
CA SER A 86 -7.77 10.76 14.82
C SER A 86 -7.77 10.83 13.27
N ASN A 87 -7.08 9.94 12.60
CA ASN A 87 -7.13 9.83 11.15
C ASN A 87 -8.46 9.20 10.69
N THR A 88 -9.00 8.24 11.44
CA THR A 88 -10.34 7.67 11.18
C THR A 88 -11.40 8.76 11.15
N GLU A 89 -11.38 9.68 12.12
CA GLU A 89 -12.31 10.80 12.17
C GLU A 89 -12.22 11.70 10.92
N GLN A 90 -11.00 12.03 10.50
CA GLN A 90 -10.78 12.86 9.31
C GLN A 90 -11.21 12.12 8.03
N ILE A 91 -10.93 10.82 7.94
CA ILE A 91 -11.35 9.98 6.81
C ILE A 91 -12.87 9.93 6.72
N LEU A 92 -13.59 9.76 7.83
CA LEU A 92 -15.06 9.79 7.86
C LEU A 92 -15.60 11.12 7.34
N ASN A 93 -15.00 12.24 7.73
CA ASN A 93 -15.41 13.57 7.26
C ASN A 93 -15.23 13.69 5.73
N ILE A 94 -14.09 13.23 5.18
CA ILE A 94 -13.81 13.23 3.75
C ILE A 94 -14.80 12.31 3.01
N LEU A 95 -15.01 11.08 3.50
CA LEU A 95 -15.95 10.13 2.88
C LEU A 95 -17.36 10.71 2.80
N LYS A 96 -17.79 11.43 3.84
CA LYS A 96 -19.09 12.14 3.86
C LYS A 96 -19.15 13.25 2.82
N GLU A 97 -18.11 14.06 2.70
CA GLU A 97 -18.02 15.14 1.70
C GLU A 97 -18.12 14.60 0.27
N TYR A 98 -17.47 13.47 0.00
CA TYR A 98 -17.44 12.85 -1.33
C TYR A 98 -18.58 11.86 -1.60
N ASP A 99 -19.51 11.66 -0.66
CA ASP A 99 -20.56 10.62 -0.71
C ASP A 99 -19.98 9.25 -1.09
N ALA A 100 -18.89 8.87 -0.43
CA ALA A 100 -18.21 7.59 -0.64
C ALA A 100 -18.38 6.69 0.58
N LYS A 101 -18.50 5.38 0.35
CA LYS A 101 -18.56 4.38 1.42
C LYS A 101 -17.27 3.61 1.52
N ALA A 102 -16.96 3.11 2.72
CA ALA A 102 -15.73 2.40 3.02
C ALA A 102 -15.94 1.30 4.07
N THR A 103 -14.95 0.42 4.21
CA THR A 103 -14.90 -0.60 5.26
C THR A 103 -13.69 -0.34 6.14
N PHE A 104 -13.88 -0.37 7.45
CA PHE A 104 -12.83 -0.17 8.44
C PHE A 104 -12.55 -1.50 9.14
N PHE A 105 -11.35 -2.06 8.97
CA PHE A 105 -10.88 -3.22 9.71
C PHE A 105 -10.21 -2.73 10.98
N VAL A 106 -11.01 -2.66 12.04
CA VAL A 106 -10.64 -2.00 13.29
C VAL A 106 -9.89 -2.92 14.24
N ILE A 107 -9.09 -2.35 15.13
CA ILE A 107 -8.49 -3.02 16.30
C ILE A 107 -9.24 -2.66 17.58
N GLY A 108 -9.00 -3.43 18.68
CA GLY A 108 -9.67 -3.21 19.94
C GLY A 108 -9.22 -1.92 20.64
N SER A 109 -10.17 -1.09 21.04
CA SER A 109 -9.95 0.09 21.89
C SER A 109 -11.21 0.44 22.65
N GLU A 110 -11.11 0.47 23.99
CA GLU A 110 -12.24 0.73 24.89
C GLU A 110 -12.38 2.20 25.32
N THR A 111 -11.56 3.09 24.76
CA THR A 111 -11.68 4.52 25.06
C THR A 111 -13.02 5.05 24.54
N GLU A 112 -13.60 6.01 25.21
CA GLU A 112 -14.86 6.64 24.79
C GLU A 112 -14.72 7.29 23.39
N TYR A 113 -13.55 7.80 23.06
CA TYR A 113 -13.25 8.33 21.73
C TYR A 113 -13.33 7.24 20.65
N SER A 114 -12.72 6.08 20.89
CA SER A 114 -12.77 4.96 19.94
C SER A 114 -14.17 4.39 19.81
N LYS A 115 -14.92 4.27 20.92
CA LYS A 115 -16.32 3.83 20.88
C LYS A 115 -17.21 4.82 20.11
N HIS A 116 -16.97 6.11 20.26
CA HIS A 116 -17.63 7.13 19.43
C HIS A 116 -17.33 6.93 17.93
N LEU A 117 -16.09 6.63 17.57
CA LEU A 117 -15.72 6.40 16.17
C LEU A 117 -16.33 5.10 15.62
N TYR A 118 -16.39 4.00 16.39
CA TYR A 118 -17.11 2.80 15.96
C TYR A 118 -18.59 3.11 15.66
N LYS A 119 -19.28 3.90 16.50
CA LYS A 119 -20.66 4.33 16.24
C LYS A 119 -20.76 5.14 14.97
N ARG A 120 -19.88 6.16 14.79
CA ARG A 120 -19.87 6.97 13.58
C ARG A 120 -19.69 6.16 12.30
N ILE A 121 -18.77 5.18 12.29
CA ILE A 121 -18.55 4.30 11.15
C ILE A 121 -19.88 3.65 10.72
N ILE A 122 -20.64 3.11 11.66
CA ILE A 122 -21.92 2.42 11.36
C ILE A 122 -23.02 3.43 11.00
N GLU A 123 -23.19 4.50 11.78
CA GLU A 123 -24.22 5.51 11.58
C GLU A 123 -24.09 6.26 10.25
N GLU A 124 -22.85 6.43 9.76
CA GLU A 124 -22.56 7.06 8.47
C GLU A 124 -22.62 6.06 7.29
N GLY A 125 -23.05 4.81 7.54
CA GLY A 125 -23.31 3.77 6.51
C GLY A 125 -22.04 3.10 5.98
N HIS A 126 -20.96 3.11 6.74
CA HIS A 126 -19.76 2.34 6.47
C HIS A 126 -19.84 0.95 7.13
N ALA A 127 -18.93 0.04 6.79
CA ALA A 127 -18.84 -1.26 7.42
C ALA A 127 -17.66 -1.35 8.40
N ILE A 128 -17.83 -2.13 9.46
CA ILE A 128 -16.75 -2.55 10.35
C ILE A 128 -16.41 -4.02 10.07
N GLY A 129 -15.12 -4.30 9.86
CA GLY A 129 -14.51 -5.62 9.90
C GLY A 129 -13.56 -5.75 11.09
N LEU A 130 -13.24 -6.99 11.45
CA LEU A 130 -12.36 -7.30 12.57
C LEU A 130 -10.90 -7.37 12.11
N HIS A 131 -9.98 -6.71 12.86
CA HIS A 131 -8.53 -6.75 12.59
C HIS A 131 -7.71 -7.16 13.82
N SER A 132 -8.24 -8.06 14.63
CA SER A 132 -7.77 -8.49 15.95
C SER A 132 -7.95 -7.42 17.05
N TYR A 133 -7.96 -7.89 18.31
CA TYR A 133 -8.12 -6.97 19.43
C TYR A 133 -6.84 -6.18 19.72
N SER A 134 -5.67 -6.87 19.81
CA SER A 134 -4.41 -6.26 20.25
C SER A 134 -3.46 -5.87 19.13
N HIS A 135 -3.61 -6.45 17.93
CA HIS A 135 -2.65 -6.36 16.82
C HIS A 135 -1.21 -6.82 17.18
N VAL A 136 -1.04 -7.59 18.24
CA VAL A 136 0.26 -8.16 18.65
C VAL A 136 0.43 -9.53 17.99
N TYR A 137 1.27 -9.62 16.96
CA TYR A 137 1.43 -10.83 16.13
C TYR A 137 1.80 -12.08 16.92
N SER A 138 2.71 -11.98 17.92
CA SER A 138 3.11 -13.09 18.78
C SER A 138 1.95 -13.67 19.58
N ASP A 139 0.96 -12.85 19.92
CA ASP A 139 -0.16 -13.24 20.75
C ASP A 139 -1.29 -13.83 19.91
N ILE A 140 -1.65 -13.16 18.81
CA ILE A 140 -2.76 -13.55 17.96
C ILE A 140 -2.44 -14.78 17.11
N TYR A 141 -1.18 -14.97 16.69
CA TYR A 141 -0.77 -16.10 15.83
C TYR A 141 -0.13 -17.27 16.57
N LYS A 142 -0.16 -17.28 17.91
CA LYS A 142 0.39 -18.41 18.67
C LYS A 142 -0.43 -19.70 18.56
N SER A 143 -1.73 -19.60 18.23
CA SER A 143 -2.60 -20.73 17.99
C SER A 143 -3.90 -20.29 17.28
N GLU A 144 -4.66 -21.25 16.76
CA GLU A 144 -5.98 -21.02 16.18
C GLU A 144 -6.95 -20.40 17.20
N ASP A 145 -6.96 -20.93 18.44
CA ASP A 145 -7.82 -20.41 19.50
C ASP A 145 -7.44 -18.98 19.91
N ALA A 146 -6.16 -18.66 19.98
CA ALA A 146 -5.72 -17.32 20.33
C ALA A 146 -6.15 -16.27 19.28
N PHE A 147 -6.07 -16.64 18.00
CA PHE A 147 -6.54 -15.78 16.93
C PHE A 147 -8.04 -15.54 17.03
N MET A 148 -8.83 -16.62 17.17
CA MET A 148 -10.28 -16.53 17.24
C MET A 148 -10.76 -15.82 18.50
N GLU A 149 -10.12 -16.04 19.64
CA GLU A 149 -10.42 -15.33 20.90
C GLU A 149 -10.23 -13.82 20.73
N SER A 150 -9.13 -13.41 20.10
CA SER A 150 -8.87 -11.99 19.79
C SER A 150 -9.96 -11.41 18.86
N MET A 151 -10.42 -12.17 17.87
CA MET A 151 -11.52 -11.74 16.99
C MET A 151 -12.85 -11.67 17.75
N TYR A 152 -13.16 -12.63 18.62
CA TYR A 152 -14.39 -12.61 19.41
C TYR A 152 -14.42 -11.46 20.41
N GLN A 153 -13.31 -11.20 21.09
CA GLN A 153 -13.21 -10.08 22.01
C GLN A 153 -13.50 -8.76 21.30
N LEU A 154 -12.90 -8.55 20.13
CA LEU A 154 -13.16 -7.36 19.32
C LEU A 154 -14.62 -7.32 18.81
N ARG A 155 -15.12 -8.45 18.35
CA ARG A 155 -16.50 -8.58 17.85
C ARG A 155 -17.53 -8.19 18.92
N ASN A 156 -17.35 -8.68 20.15
CA ASN A 156 -18.21 -8.33 21.27
C ASN A 156 -18.12 -6.84 21.61
N LEU A 157 -16.90 -6.27 21.67
CA LEU A 157 -16.72 -4.84 21.91
C LEU A 157 -17.45 -3.97 20.87
N VAL A 158 -17.36 -4.33 19.59
CA VAL A 158 -18.05 -3.60 18.51
C VAL A 158 -19.56 -3.77 18.62
N GLU A 159 -20.05 -5.00 18.85
CA GLU A 159 -21.47 -5.30 19.00
C GLU A 159 -22.07 -4.56 20.21
N ASP A 160 -21.42 -4.63 21.36
CA ASP A 160 -21.87 -3.93 22.58
C ASP A 160 -21.90 -2.40 22.39
N THR A 161 -21.01 -1.89 21.56
CA THR A 161 -20.89 -0.44 21.33
C THR A 161 -21.90 0.07 20.30
N THR A 162 -22.13 -0.70 19.21
CA THR A 162 -22.83 -0.22 18.01
C THR A 162 -24.15 -0.95 17.75
N GLY A 163 -24.40 -2.08 18.41
CA GLY A 163 -25.53 -2.97 18.11
C GLY A 163 -25.32 -3.82 16.84
N VAL A 164 -24.20 -3.65 16.13
CA VAL A 164 -23.88 -4.40 14.90
C VAL A 164 -22.84 -5.45 15.21
N ARG A 165 -23.12 -6.71 14.82
CA ARG A 165 -22.22 -7.84 14.97
C ARG A 165 -21.40 -8.04 13.68
N PRO A 166 -20.10 -7.68 13.61
CA PRO A 166 -19.30 -7.86 12.42
C PRO A 166 -19.14 -9.35 12.03
N ASP A 167 -19.25 -9.65 10.75
CA ASP A 167 -19.09 -11.01 10.19
C ASP A 167 -18.02 -11.08 9.10
N ILE A 168 -17.24 -10.00 8.94
CA ILE A 168 -16.07 -9.92 8.06
C ILE A 168 -14.82 -9.60 8.87
N LEU A 169 -13.67 -10.08 8.39
CA LEU A 169 -12.38 -9.83 9.03
C LEU A 169 -11.25 -9.70 8.01
N ARG A 170 -10.13 -9.14 8.46
CA ARG A 170 -8.85 -9.16 7.75
C ARG A 170 -7.76 -9.64 8.70
N PHE A 171 -6.89 -10.52 8.18
CA PHE A 171 -5.73 -10.99 8.92
C PHE A 171 -4.73 -9.83 9.10
N PRO A 172 -4.24 -9.55 10.32
CA PRO A 172 -3.11 -8.64 10.50
C PRO A 172 -1.90 -9.05 9.65
N GLY A 173 -1.50 -8.16 8.72
CA GLY A 173 -0.44 -8.42 7.74
C GLY A 173 -0.86 -9.26 6.53
N GLY A 174 -2.16 -9.57 6.36
CA GLY A 174 -2.71 -10.39 5.27
C GLY A 174 -2.71 -11.89 5.56
N SER A 175 -3.55 -12.66 4.85
CA SER A 175 -3.70 -14.11 5.06
C SER A 175 -2.43 -14.91 4.70
N ASN A 176 -1.53 -14.33 3.90
CA ASN A 176 -0.25 -14.92 3.51
C ASN A 176 0.94 -14.46 4.38
N THR A 177 0.68 -13.81 5.52
CA THR A 177 1.74 -13.35 6.40
C THR A 177 2.60 -14.51 6.93
N THR A 178 3.90 -14.34 6.92
CA THR A 178 4.83 -15.34 7.48
C THR A 178 4.77 -15.44 9.01
N PHE A 179 4.09 -14.50 9.67
CA PHE A 179 3.89 -14.53 11.12
C PHE A 179 3.03 -15.70 11.57
N THR A 180 2.08 -16.17 10.75
CA THR A 180 1.31 -17.39 11.02
C THR A 180 2.23 -18.59 11.20
N THR A 181 3.13 -18.82 10.24
CA THR A 181 4.11 -19.90 10.30
C THR A 181 5.12 -19.70 11.44
N ARG A 182 5.57 -18.46 11.65
CA ARG A 182 6.58 -18.14 12.66
C ARG A 182 6.13 -18.40 14.08
N TYR A 183 4.88 -18.10 14.41
CA TYR A 183 4.37 -18.19 15.79
C TYR A 183 3.46 -19.39 16.04
N GLY A 184 2.73 -19.88 15.04
CA GLY A 184 1.74 -20.94 15.19
C GLY A 184 1.96 -22.19 14.32
N GLY A 185 3.04 -22.19 13.51
CA GLY A 185 3.37 -23.33 12.64
C GLY A 185 2.77 -23.25 11.23
N ALA A 186 3.24 -24.12 10.36
CA ALA A 186 2.95 -24.10 8.92
C ALA A 186 1.46 -24.22 8.58
N GLU A 187 0.68 -24.94 9.39
CA GLU A 187 -0.73 -25.21 9.11
C GLU A 187 -1.68 -24.13 9.65
N LEU A 188 -1.20 -23.19 10.46
CA LEU A 188 -2.07 -22.24 11.15
C LEU A 188 -2.92 -21.41 10.18
N ALA A 189 -2.34 -20.86 9.12
CA ALA A 189 -3.07 -20.05 8.14
C ALA A 189 -4.21 -20.86 7.50
N SER A 190 -3.92 -22.10 7.10
CA SER A 190 -4.90 -23.00 6.47
C SER A 190 -6.01 -23.40 7.45
N SER A 191 -5.69 -23.70 8.71
CA SER A 191 -6.71 -24.05 9.72
C SER A 191 -7.60 -22.86 10.08
N LEU A 192 -7.01 -21.66 10.21
CA LEU A 192 -7.75 -20.43 10.47
C LEU A 192 -8.75 -20.09 9.37
N THR A 193 -8.36 -20.17 8.11
CA THR A 193 -9.28 -19.88 7.00
C THR A 193 -10.48 -20.84 6.99
N LYS A 194 -10.26 -22.13 7.27
CA LYS A 194 -11.32 -23.13 7.38
C LYS A 194 -12.25 -22.84 8.57
N ARG A 195 -11.67 -22.45 9.73
CA ARG A 195 -12.46 -22.15 10.93
C ARG A 195 -13.31 -20.91 10.76
N ILE A 196 -12.76 -19.83 10.19
CA ILE A 196 -13.49 -18.59 9.89
C ILE A 196 -14.74 -18.89 9.06
N HIS A 197 -14.60 -19.68 7.98
CA HIS A 197 -15.73 -20.06 7.15
C HIS A 197 -16.75 -20.93 7.89
N ARG A 198 -16.31 -21.91 8.69
CA ARG A 198 -17.22 -22.75 9.50
C ARG A 198 -18.05 -21.93 10.50
N GLU A 199 -17.51 -20.82 10.98
CA GLU A 199 -18.19 -19.91 11.90
C GLU A 199 -19.04 -18.84 11.20
N GLY A 200 -19.21 -18.97 9.88
CA GLY A 200 -20.05 -18.08 9.07
C GLY A 200 -19.46 -16.69 8.85
N MET A 201 -18.16 -16.51 9.07
CA MET A 201 -17.44 -15.28 8.77
C MET A 201 -16.72 -15.34 7.42
N GLN A 202 -16.40 -14.17 6.84
CA GLN A 202 -15.61 -14.03 5.62
C GLN A 202 -14.37 -13.22 5.91
N TYR A 203 -13.18 -13.65 5.38
CA TYR A 203 -11.99 -12.81 5.43
C TYR A 203 -11.70 -12.17 4.08
N PHE A 204 -11.02 -11.04 4.12
CA PHE A 204 -10.63 -10.28 2.93
C PHE A 204 -9.17 -9.88 2.98
N ASP A 205 -8.42 -10.25 1.96
CA ASP A 205 -7.18 -9.59 1.60
C ASP A 205 -7.50 -8.39 0.69
N TRP A 206 -6.59 -8.00 -0.16
CA TRP A 206 -6.73 -6.87 -1.09
C TRP A 206 -6.16 -7.22 -2.46
N ASN A 207 -6.60 -6.52 -3.49
CA ASN A 207 -6.03 -6.64 -4.84
C ASN A 207 -5.47 -5.32 -5.37
N VAL A 208 -5.61 -4.23 -4.57
CA VAL A 208 -5.00 -2.93 -4.79
C VAL A 208 -4.34 -2.49 -3.49
N CYS A 209 -3.04 -2.21 -3.51
CA CYS A 209 -2.29 -1.76 -2.33
C CYS A 209 -1.95 -0.28 -2.47
N GLY A 210 -2.33 0.55 -1.48
CA GLY A 210 -1.97 1.96 -1.42
C GLY A 210 -0.51 2.22 -1.07
N GLN A 211 0.24 1.19 -0.65
CA GLN A 211 1.65 1.25 -0.26
C GLN A 211 1.96 2.24 0.88
N ASP A 212 0.96 2.71 1.58
CA ASP A 212 1.04 3.69 2.67
C ASP A 212 1.73 3.15 3.94
N ALA A 213 1.92 1.83 4.04
CA ALA A 213 2.60 1.16 5.16
C ALA A 213 4.01 0.65 4.82
N THR A 214 4.55 0.90 3.61
CA THR A 214 5.90 0.46 3.22
C THR A 214 7.03 1.16 3.99
N ARG A 215 6.72 2.30 4.61
CA ARG A 215 7.57 3.06 5.54
C ARG A 215 6.67 3.90 6.45
N PRO A 216 7.22 4.47 7.55
CA PRO A 216 6.40 5.23 8.51
C PRO A 216 5.56 6.35 7.88
N LEU A 217 6.13 7.10 6.93
CA LEU A 217 5.45 8.16 6.20
C LEU A 217 5.76 8.08 4.70
N VAL A 218 4.78 7.67 3.92
CA VAL A 218 4.83 7.63 2.44
C VAL A 218 4.21 8.92 1.91
N SER A 219 4.80 9.54 0.89
CA SER A 219 4.25 10.80 0.36
C SER A 219 2.90 10.59 -0.34
N THR A 220 2.02 11.57 -0.19
CA THR A 220 0.67 11.58 -0.78
C THR A 220 0.62 11.21 -2.26
N PRO A 221 1.47 11.76 -3.16
CA PRO A 221 1.43 11.38 -4.58
C PRO A 221 1.75 9.91 -4.84
N VAL A 222 2.62 9.29 -4.04
CA VAL A 222 2.95 7.85 -4.17
C VAL A 222 1.75 6.98 -3.82
N ILE A 223 1.01 7.33 -2.76
CA ILE A 223 -0.19 6.61 -2.34
C ILE A 223 -1.28 6.72 -3.41
N VAL A 224 -1.55 7.93 -3.90
CA VAL A 224 -2.54 8.19 -4.95
C VAL A 224 -2.21 7.39 -6.20
N ASP A 225 -0.99 7.48 -6.70
CA ASP A 225 -0.54 6.79 -7.90
C ASP A 225 -0.60 5.26 -7.75
N ALA A 226 -0.20 4.71 -6.60
CA ALA A 226 -0.29 3.28 -6.32
C ALA A 226 -1.73 2.76 -6.39
N VAL A 227 -2.69 3.48 -5.80
CA VAL A 227 -4.11 3.11 -5.84
C VAL A 227 -4.67 3.23 -7.25
N LEU A 228 -4.47 4.37 -7.92
CA LEU A 228 -5.07 4.62 -9.22
C LEU A 228 -4.52 3.70 -10.31
N ARG A 229 -3.21 3.39 -10.28
CA ARG A 229 -2.62 2.38 -11.19
C ARG A 229 -3.07 0.97 -10.85
N GLY A 230 -3.10 0.63 -9.56
CA GLY A 230 -3.54 -0.70 -9.11
C GLY A 230 -4.99 -1.01 -9.48
N ALA A 231 -5.85 -0.01 -9.55
CA ALA A 231 -7.26 -0.17 -9.90
C ALA A 231 -7.51 -0.31 -11.41
N ARG A 232 -6.60 0.16 -12.28
CA ARG A 232 -6.81 0.15 -13.73
C ARG A 232 -7.16 -1.24 -14.26
N GLY A 233 -8.19 -1.31 -15.11
CA GLY A 233 -8.62 -2.54 -15.79
C GLY A 233 -9.35 -3.54 -14.88
N ARG A 234 -9.60 -3.22 -13.60
CA ARG A 234 -10.36 -4.09 -12.69
C ARG A 234 -11.84 -3.69 -12.67
N ASN A 235 -12.72 -4.66 -12.53
CA ASN A 235 -14.14 -4.42 -12.24
C ASN A 235 -14.39 -4.32 -10.73
N GLN A 236 -13.48 -4.89 -9.93
CA GLN A 236 -13.52 -4.86 -8.47
C GLN A 236 -12.14 -4.49 -7.93
N ALA A 237 -12.05 -3.39 -7.19
CA ALA A 237 -10.85 -2.93 -6.51
C ALA A 237 -11.07 -2.96 -4.99
N ILE A 238 -10.46 -3.91 -4.29
CA ILE A 238 -10.37 -3.93 -2.83
C ILE A 238 -9.06 -3.25 -2.47
N VAL A 239 -9.15 -2.02 -1.98
CA VAL A 239 -8.02 -1.12 -1.77
C VAL A 239 -7.57 -1.17 -0.32
N LEU A 240 -6.32 -1.59 -0.06
CA LEU A 240 -5.70 -1.51 1.26
C LEU A 240 -5.11 -0.13 1.49
N LEU A 241 -5.56 0.49 2.57
CA LEU A 241 -5.03 1.71 3.19
C LEU A 241 -5.01 1.52 4.71
N HIS A 242 -4.41 2.46 5.45
CA HIS A 242 -4.37 2.42 6.90
C HIS A 242 -4.79 3.77 7.50
N ASP A 243 -5.50 3.72 8.62
CA ASP A 243 -5.94 4.89 9.39
C ASP A 243 -5.32 4.97 10.80
N ALA A 244 -4.25 4.20 11.04
CA ALA A 244 -3.43 4.31 12.25
C ALA A 244 -2.89 5.75 12.46
N PRO A 245 -2.57 6.18 13.70
CA PRO A 245 -2.20 7.58 14.01
C PRO A 245 -1.05 8.15 13.16
N ALA A 246 -0.12 7.29 12.72
CA ALA A 246 1.03 7.70 11.91
C ALA A 246 0.70 7.96 10.42
N LYS A 247 -0.52 7.64 9.95
CA LYS A 247 -0.88 7.61 8.52
C LYS A 247 -1.56 8.89 8.02
N LYS A 248 -1.05 10.05 8.41
CA LYS A 248 -1.61 11.37 8.00
C LYS A 248 -1.64 11.57 6.49
N THR A 249 -0.62 11.09 5.78
CA THR A 249 -0.55 11.20 4.32
C THR A 249 -1.59 10.35 3.60
N THR A 250 -2.11 9.30 4.23
CA THR A 250 -3.27 8.55 3.73
C THR A 250 -4.52 9.41 3.75
N VAL A 251 -4.74 10.17 4.84
CA VAL A 251 -5.83 11.14 4.93
C VAL A 251 -5.72 12.19 3.82
N GLU A 252 -4.53 12.77 3.65
CA GLU A 252 -4.26 13.78 2.61
C GLU A 252 -4.44 13.23 1.19
N ALA A 253 -4.17 11.94 0.97
CA ALA A 253 -4.30 11.29 -0.34
C ALA A 253 -5.76 10.97 -0.71
N LEU A 254 -6.64 10.81 0.27
CA LEU A 254 -7.97 10.25 0.07
C LEU A 254 -8.85 11.04 -0.90
N PRO A 255 -8.90 12.38 -0.89
CA PRO A 255 -9.67 13.15 -1.89
C PRO A 255 -9.27 12.81 -3.32
N ALA A 256 -7.97 12.85 -3.64
CA ALA A 256 -7.47 12.56 -4.98
C ALA A 256 -7.67 11.09 -5.39
N ILE A 257 -7.63 10.16 -4.43
CA ILE A 257 -7.95 8.74 -4.67
C ILE A 257 -9.43 8.61 -5.06
N ILE A 258 -10.35 9.22 -4.32
CA ILE A 258 -11.78 9.15 -4.60
C ILE A 258 -12.11 9.76 -5.96
N GLU A 259 -11.60 10.95 -6.25
CA GLU A 259 -11.80 11.62 -7.54
C GLU A 259 -11.25 10.80 -8.70
N GLY A 260 -10.02 10.30 -8.58
CA GLY A 260 -9.40 9.49 -9.60
C GLY A 260 -10.09 8.14 -9.85
N LEU A 261 -10.62 7.48 -8.81
CA LEU A 261 -11.42 6.27 -8.96
C LEU A 261 -12.80 6.57 -9.59
N LYS A 262 -13.48 7.67 -9.20
CA LYS A 262 -14.71 8.13 -9.86
C LYS A 262 -14.46 8.39 -11.36
N ALA A 263 -13.35 9.04 -11.71
CA ALA A 263 -12.96 9.30 -13.10
C ALA A 263 -12.69 8.00 -13.88
N GLN A 264 -12.25 6.91 -13.22
CA GLN A 264 -12.12 5.58 -13.81
C GLN A 264 -13.45 4.80 -13.90
N GLY A 265 -14.56 5.40 -13.43
CA GLY A 265 -15.90 4.83 -13.48
C GLY A 265 -16.25 3.89 -12.32
N TYR A 266 -15.57 4.01 -11.18
CA TYR A 266 -15.87 3.23 -9.98
C TYR A 266 -17.01 3.86 -9.16
N THR A 267 -17.85 2.97 -8.59
CA THR A 267 -18.80 3.27 -7.51
C THR A 267 -18.22 2.72 -6.21
N PHE A 268 -18.41 3.45 -5.10
CA PHE A 268 -17.87 3.05 -3.79
C PHE A 268 -18.91 2.24 -3.02
N GLU A 269 -18.48 1.07 -2.56
CA GLU A 269 -19.30 0.14 -1.78
C GLU A 269 -18.56 -0.35 -0.54
N VAL A 270 -19.31 -0.85 0.45
CA VAL A 270 -18.76 -1.53 1.62
C VAL A 270 -18.59 -3.03 1.36
N LEU A 271 -17.58 -3.63 1.94
CA LEU A 271 -17.44 -5.08 1.95
C LEU A 271 -18.55 -5.70 2.81
N LYS A 272 -19.15 -6.77 2.29
CA LYS A 272 -20.13 -7.60 2.96
C LYS A 272 -19.67 -9.05 2.90
N ARG A 273 -20.21 -9.91 3.75
CA ARG A 273 -19.86 -11.33 3.78
C ARG A 273 -20.00 -12.04 2.43
N ASP A 274 -20.96 -11.63 1.62
CA ASP A 274 -21.22 -12.16 0.27
C ASP A 274 -20.49 -11.44 -0.87
N THR A 275 -19.72 -10.38 -0.55
CA THR A 275 -18.84 -9.74 -1.52
C THR A 275 -17.78 -10.73 -1.99
N GLN A 276 -17.54 -10.83 -3.30
CA GLN A 276 -16.48 -11.68 -3.85
C GLN A 276 -15.13 -11.30 -3.22
N PRO A 277 -14.48 -12.19 -2.45
CA PRO A 277 -13.25 -11.84 -1.75
C PRO A 277 -12.03 -11.85 -2.68
N ALA A 278 -11.04 -11.04 -2.32
CA ALA A 278 -9.67 -11.26 -2.75
C ALA A 278 -8.97 -12.09 -1.67
N HIS A 279 -8.40 -13.22 -2.05
CA HIS A 279 -7.61 -14.07 -1.16
C HIS A 279 -6.21 -14.23 -1.72
N PHE A 280 -5.21 -14.12 -0.85
CA PHE A 280 -3.84 -14.48 -1.18
C PHE A 280 -3.65 -15.99 -1.16
N ARG A 281 -2.62 -16.43 -1.87
CA ARG A 281 -2.14 -17.80 -1.72
C ARG A 281 -1.51 -17.93 -0.34
N LEU A 282 -2.00 -18.88 0.46
CA LEU A 282 -1.47 -19.13 1.80
C LEU A 282 -0.01 -19.59 1.76
N PRO A 283 0.76 -19.34 2.85
CA PRO A 283 2.17 -19.71 2.96
C PRO A 283 2.39 -21.21 2.82
#